data_4ccb5441b7e9cc8f722e214a243ea77c
#
_entry.id   4ccb5441b7e9cc8f722e214a243ea77c
#
_cell.length_a   1.000
_cell.length_b   1.000
_cell.length_c   1.000
_cell.angle_alpha   90.00
_cell.angle_beta   90.00
_cell.angle_gamma   90.00
#
_symmetry.space_group_name_H-M   'P 1'
#
loop_
_entity.id
_entity.type
_entity.pdbx_description
1 polymer ?
#
loop_
_entity_poly.entity_id
_entity_poly.type
_entity_poly.pdbx_seq_one_letter_code
_entity_poly.pdbx_strand_id
1 'polypeptide(L)'
;MTTNYNKVNSFTSNKSEKITSAPSEQTSSRMHDYRMHLRAITDGLVEMAKAAGRKKFSCNQLLRECYNMVDAEFHTYDEWKEQGAFVRRGEHAYLFWGAPITNERGFRYYPVEFRFSREQVRFKEVNAL
;
A
#
# COMPACT_ATOMS: atom_id res chain seq x y z
N MET A 1 -4.18 -16.11 -6.13
CA MET A 1 -4.31 -14.68 -5.94
C MET A 1 -4.03 -14.27 -4.54
N THR A 2 -4.74 -14.83 -3.61
CA THR A 2 -4.46 -14.53 -2.23
C THR A 2 -3.04 -14.85 -1.85
N THR A 3 -2.47 -15.85 -2.48
CA THR A 3 -1.12 -16.25 -2.20
C THR A 3 -0.14 -15.12 -2.46
N ASN A 4 -0.35 -14.40 -3.55
CA ASN A 4 0.54 -13.31 -3.89
C ASN A 4 0.46 -12.19 -2.87
N TYR A 5 -0.74 -11.92 -2.40
CA TYR A 5 -0.91 -10.90 -1.41
C TYR A 5 -0.23 -11.29 -0.11
N ASN A 6 -0.34 -12.55 0.25
CA ASN A 6 0.33 -13.03 1.45
C ASN A 6 1.83 -12.90 1.34
N LYS A 7 2.36 -13.12 0.16
CA LYS A 7 3.79 -12.94 -0.04
C LYS A 7 4.22 -11.51 0.20
N VAL A 8 3.41 -10.56 -0.22
CA VAL A 8 3.72 -9.17 0.03
C VAL A 8 3.79 -8.91 1.52
N ASN A 9 2.84 -9.43 2.25
CA ASN A 9 2.83 -9.24 3.69
C ASN A 9 4.03 -9.87 4.34
N SER A 10 4.39 -11.06 3.92
CA SER A 10 5.57 -11.71 4.46
C SER A 10 6.81 -10.91 4.17
N PHE A 11 6.89 -10.37 2.99
CA PHE A 11 8.02 -9.56 2.61
C PHE A 11 8.12 -8.33 3.49
N THR A 12 7.00 -7.70 3.76
CA THR A 12 6.96 -6.55 4.64
C THR A 12 7.43 -6.90 6.03
N SER A 13 7.02 -8.03 6.49
CA SER A 13 7.43 -8.51 7.80
C SER A 13 8.93 -8.68 7.88
N ASN A 14 9.51 -9.28 6.88
CA ASN A 14 10.94 -9.46 6.85
C ASN A 14 11.68 -8.13 6.82
N LYS A 15 11.08 -7.16 6.21
CA LYS A 15 11.70 -5.88 6.11
C LYS A 15 12.04 -5.28 7.45
N SER A 16 11.18 -5.46 8.41
CA SER A 16 11.39 -4.84 9.70
C SER A 16 12.66 -5.33 10.36
N GLU A 17 13.11 -6.48 10.00
CA GLU A 17 14.32 -7.03 10.60
C GLU A 17 15.59 -6.43 10.07
N LYS A 18 15.50 -5.79 8.94
CA LYS A 18 16.71 -5.33 8.28
C LYS A 18 16.98 -3.86 8.46
N ILE A 19 16.15 -3.21 9.20
CA ILE A 19 16.24 -1.79 9.27
C ILE A 19 17.54 -1.27 9.79
N THR A 20 18.20 -2.07 10.58
CA THR A 20 19.41 -1.60 11.18
C THR A 20 20.57 -1.48 10.21
N SER A 21 20.48 -2.09 9.08
CA SER A 21 21.65 -2.04 8.24
C SER A 21 21.47 -1.03 7.16
N ALA A 22 22.40 -0.89 6.47
CA ALA A 22 22.56 0.09 5.53
C ALA A 22 21.51 0.20 4.57
N PRO A 23 21.17 1.13 4.53
CA PRO A 23 19.95 1.37 4.13
C PRO A 23 19.62 1.66 2.77
N SER A 24 20.29 2.48 2.12
CA SER A 24 19.68 3.05 0.96
C SER A 24 19.55 2.07 -0.19
N GLU A 25 20.53 1.23 -0.38
CA GLU A 25 20.46 0.28 -1.48
C GLU A 25 19.39 -0.76 -1.26
N GLN A 26 19.33 -1.28 -0.04
CA GLN A 26 18.32 -2.27 0.28
C GLN A 26 16.92 -1.70 0.23
N THR A 27 16.78 -0.47 0.68
CA THR A 27 15.50 0.19 0.65
C THR A 27 15.03 0.41 -0.78
N SER A 28 15.93 0.85 -1.63
CA SER A 28 15.61 1.07 -3.03
C SER A 28 15.21 -0.23 -3.70
N SER A 29 15.94 -1.30 -3.41
CA SER A 29 15.65 -2.58 -3.99
C SER A 29 14.29 -3.09 -3.56
N ARG A 30 13.96 -2.94 -2.28
CA ARG A 30 12.67 -3.37 -1.78
C ARG A 30 11.52 -2.55 -2.35
N MET A 31 11.73 -1.25 -2.48
CA MET A 31 10.71 -0.42 -3.08
C MET A 31 10.49 -0.80 -4.53
N HIS A 32 11.56 -1.14 -5.22
CA HIS A 32 11.43 -1.62 -6.58
C HIS A 32 10.63 -2.90 -6.63
N ASP A 33 10.90 -3.82 -5.71
CA ASP A 33 10.18 -5.09 -5.67
C ASP A 33 8.70 -4.89 -5.38
N TYR A 34 8.38 -4.02 -4.44
CA TYR A 34 6.99 -3.68 -4.15
C TYR A 34 6.32 -3.11 -5.38
N ARG A 35 7.03 -2.22 -6.07
CA ARG A 35 6.49 -1.57 -7.24
C ARG A 35 6.19 -2.58 -8.34
N MET A 36 7.13 -3.47 -8.60
CA MET A 36 6.95 -4.47 -9.64
C MET A 36 5.83 -5.43 -9.29
N HIS A 37 5.75 -5.79 -8.03
CA HIS A 37 4.70 -6.68 -7.56
C HIS A 37 3.33 -6.04 -7.72
N LEU A 38 3.21 -4.80 -7.28
CA LEU A 38 1.94 -4.09 -7.37
C LEU A 38 1.54 -3.87 -8.82
N ARG A 39 2.53 -3.58 -9.67
CA ARG A 39 2.27 -3.39 -11.08
C ARG A 39 1.71 -4.64 -11.72
N ALA A 40 2.30 -5.78 -11.39
CA ALA A 40 1.80 -7.04 -11.94
C ALA A 40 0.36 -7.30 -11.52
N ILE A 41 0.06 -7.02 -10.26
CA ILE A 41 -1.30 -7.21 -9.77
C ILE A 41 -2.27 -6.28 -10.50
N THR A 42 -1.94 -5.00 -10.59
CA THR A 42 -2.87 -4.05 -11.21
C THR A 42 -3.01 -4.28 -12.70
N ASP A 43 -1.94 -4.70 -13.38
CA ASP A 43 -2.06 -5.01 -14.79
C ASP A 43 -3.06 -6.14 -15.01
N GLY A 44 -3.00 -7.16 -14.17
CA GLY A 44 -3.97 -8.26 -14.25
C GLY A 44 -5.38 -7.82 -13.96
N LEU A 45 -5.54 -6.97 -12.95
CA LEU A 45 -6.87 -6.47 -12.60
C LEU A 45 -7.46 -5.61 -13.71
N VAL A 46 -6.63 -4.80 -14.34
CA VAL A 46 -7.08 -3.97 -15.45
C VAL A 46 -7.53 -4.84 -16.62
N GLU A 47 -6.77 -5.88 -16.92
CA GLU A 47 -7.17 -6.78 -17.99
C GLU A 47 -8.50 -7.45 -17.71
N MET A 48 -8.68 -7.87 -16.48
CA MET A 48 -9.94 -8.49 -16.09
C MET A 48 -11.10 -7.51 -16.18
N ALA A 49 -10.87 -6.27 -15.78
CA ALA A 49 -11.91 -5.25 -15.83
C ALA A 49 -12.30 -4.97 -17.28
N LYS A 50 -11.32 -4.87 -18.15
CA LYS A 50 -11.60 -4.65 -19.56
C LYS A 50 -12.35 -5.81 -20.18
N ALA A 51 -11.96 -7.01 -19.83
CA ALA A 51 -12.63 -8.21 -20.34
C ALA A 51 -14.07 -8.26 -19.88
N ALA A 52 -14.36 -7.70 -18.71
CA ALA A 52 -15.72 -7.65 -18.20
C ALA A 52 -16.51 -6.46 -18.75
N GLY A 53 -15.92 -5.68 -19.64
CA GLY A 53 -16.62 -4.58 -20.27
C GLY A 53 -16.64 -3.30 -19.44
N ARG A 54 -15.85 -3.23 -18.41
CA ARG A 54 -15.80 -2.03 -17.58
C ARG A 54 -15.03 -0.95 -18.30
N LYS A 55 -15.53 0.27 -18.24
CA LYS A 55 -14.92 1.38 -18.97
C LYS A 55 -14.38 2.47 -18.05
N LYS A 56 -14.93 2.58 -16.84
CA LYS A 56 -14.51 3.60 -15.91
C LYS A 56 -14.06 2.94 -14.62
N PHE A 57 -12.77 3.03 -14.36
CA PHE A 57 -12.22 2.50 -13.13
C PHE A 57 -10.83 3.10 -12.93
N SER A 58 -10.37 3.10 -11.71
CA SER A 58 -8.99 3.44 -11.41
C SER A 58 -8.30 2.21 -10.87
N CYS A 59 -6.97 2.22 -10.94
CA CYS A 59 -6.21 1.10 -10.40
C CYS A 59 -6.47 0.92 -8.91
N ASN A 60 -6.54 2.02 -8.17
CA ASN A 60 -6.77 1.91 -6.74
C ASN A 60 -8.17 1.40 -6.42
N GLN A 61 -9.13 1.73 -7.23
CA GLN A 61 -10.47 1.16 -7.06
C GLN A 61 -10.45 -0.35 -7.26
N LEU A 62 -9.75 -0.80 -8.30
CA LEU A 62 -9.64 -2.22 -8.55
C LEU A 62 -8.89 -2.92 -7.42
N LEU A 63 -7.90 -2.26 -6.84
CA LEU A 63 -7.19 -2.81 -5.70
C LEU A 63 -8.11 -2.96 -4.50
N ARG A 64 -8.94 -1.96 -4.23
CA ARG A 64 -9.90 -2.07 -3.14
C ARG A 64 -10.83 -3.25 -3.34
N GLU A 65 -11.27 -3.46 -4.56
CA GLU A 65 -12.14 -4.59 -4.87
C GLU A 65 -11.39 -5.90 -4.68
N CYS A 66 -10.15 -5.93 -5.11
CA CYS A 66 -9.30 -7.11 -4.97
C CYS A 66 -9.09 -7.47 -3.50
N TYR A 67 -8.92 -6.47 -2.67
CA TYR A 67 -8.74 -6.67 -1.24
C TYR A 67 -10.07 -6.92 -0.52
N ASN A 68 -11.17 -6.80 -1.25
CA ASN A 68 -12.51 -6.94 -0.69
C ASN A 68 -12.77 -5.88 0.38
N MET A 69 -12.35 -4.67 0.10
CA MET A 69 -12.44 -3.57 1.05
C MET A 69 -12.85 -2.27 0.34
N VAL A 70 -13.93 -2.36 -0.43
CA VAL A 70 -14.35 -1.24 -1.27
C VAL A 70 -14.68 -0.01 -0.45
N ASP A 71 -15.35 -0.20 0.67
CA ASP A 71 -15.82 0.92 1.49
C ASP A 71 -14.91 1.22 2.67
N ALA A 72 -13.77 0.56 2.76
CA ALA A 72 -12.90 0.76 3.90
C ALA A 72 -12.20 2.11 3.83
N GLU A 73 -11.97 2.68 4.99
CA GLU A 73 -11.22 3.92 5.09
C GLU A 73 -9.74 3.56 5.18
N PHE A 74 -8.96 4.08 4.23
CA PHE A 74 -7.52 3.83 4.19
C PHE A 74 -6.76 5.14 4.28
N HIS A 75 -5.70 5.13 5.03
CA HIS A 75 -4.78 6.27 5.12
C HIS A 75 -3.37 5.76 5.30
N THR A 76 -2.42 6.59 4.98
CA THR A 76 -1.03 6.26 5.23
C THR A 76 -0.76 6.31 6.74
N TYR A 77 0.41 5.77 7.12
CA TYR A 77 0.81 5.81 8.50
C TYR A 77 0.81 7.23 9.06
N ASP A 78 1.37 8.16 8.29
CA ASP A 78 1.45 9.54 8.73
C ASP A 78 0.09 10.20 8.82
N GLU A 79 -0.80 9.89 7.89
CA GLU A 79 -2.15 10.44 7.92
C GLU A 79 -2.92 9.96 9.15
N TRP A 80 -2.76 8.68 9.49
CA TRP A 80 -3.40 8.18 10.69
C TRP A 80 -2.82 8.84 11.94
N LYS A 81 -1.50 9.01 11.94
CA LYS A 81 -0.84 9.64 13.06
C LYS A 81 -1.35 11.06 13.28
N GLU A 82 -1.59 11.78 12.21
CA GLU A 82 -2.14 13.13 12.31
C GLU A 82 -3.53 13.15 12.92
N GLN A 83 -4.26 12.07 12.76
CA GLN A 83 -5.59 11.95 13.34
C GLN A 83 -5.58 11.42 14.77
N GLY A 84 -4.41 11.19 15.31
CA GLY A 84 -4.31 10.65 16.66
C GLY A 84 -4.40 9.14 16.73
N ALA A 85 -4.21 8.47 15.62
CA ALA A 85 -4.26 7.02 15.58
C ALA A 85 -2.89 6.46 15.29
N PHE A 86 -2.68 5.22 15.66
CA PHE A 86 -1.45 4.55 15.33
C PHE A 86 -1.74 3.11 14.91
N VAL A 87 -0.86 2.60 14.06
CA VAL A 87 -1.02 1.27 13.50
C VAL A 87 -0.74 0.23 14.57
N ARG A 88 -1.59 -0.76 14.65
CA ARG A 88 -1.43 -1.82 15.64
C ARG A 88 -0.19 -2.64 15.32
N ARG A 89 0.43 -3.14 16.37
CA ARG A 89 1.60 -3.96 16.21
C ARG A 89 1.27 -5.21 15.41
N GLY A 90 2.13 -5.54 14.48
CA GLY A 90 1.96 -6.74 13.67
C GLY A 90 1.12 -6.56 12.43
N GLU A 91 0.56 -5.39 12.22
CA GLU A 91 -0.24 -5.15 11.02
C GLU A 91 0.66 -4.86 9.83
N HIS A 92 0.16 -5.24 8.67
CA HIS A 92 0.89 -5.03 7.41
C HIS A 92 0.07 -4.11 6.52
N ALA A 93 0.77 -3.23 5.84
CA ALA A 93 0.13 -2.26 4.98
C ALA A 93 -0.47 -2.92 3.74
N TYR A 94 -1.51 -2.30 3.22
CA TYR A 94 -2.03 -2.61 1.90
C TYR A 94 -1.36 -1.69 0.90
N LEU A 95 -1.03 -2.23 -0.25
CA LEU A 95 -0.33 -1.47 -1.27
C LEU A 95 -1.31 -0.79 -2.20
N PHE A 96 -1.06 0.47 -2.44
CA PHE A 96 -1.83 1.27 -3.38
C PHE A 96 -0.87 2.12 -4.21
N TRP A 97 -1.40 2.73 -5.24
CA TRP A 97 -0.63 3.70 -6.00
C TRP A 97 -0.86 5.08 -5.42
N GLY A 98 0.22 5.80 -5.15
CA GLY A 98 0.13 7.15 -4.64
C GLY A 98 -0.04 8.17 -5.76
N ALA A 99 -0.11 9.43 -5.37
CA ALA A 99 -0.22 10.51 -6.34
C ALA A 99 1.05 10.59 -7.17
N PRO A 100 0.93 10.99 -8.42
CA PRO A 100 2.11 11.02 -9.29
C PRO A 100 3.13 12.04 -8.81
N ILE A 101 4.39 11.68 -8.99
CA ILE A 101 5.52 12.51 -8.61
C ILE A 101 6.36 12.73 -9.86
N THR A 102 6.90 13.94 -10.01
CA THR A 102 7.83 14.23 -11.08
C THR A 102 9.22 14.28 -10.49
N ASN A 103 10.12 13.50 -11.06
CA ASN A 103 11.49 13.49 -10.54
C ASN A 103 12.31 14.65 -11.12
N GLU A 104 13.58 14.71 -10.74
CA GLU A 104 14.45 15.81 -11.13
C GLU A 104 14.65 15.90 -12.63
N ARG A 105 14.50 14.78 -13.31
CA ARG A 105 14.66 14.75 -14.76
C ARG A 105 13.39 15.08 -15.51
N GLY A 106 12.31 15.34 -14.78
CA GLY A 106 11.04 15.63 -15.41
C GLY A 106 10.19 14.43 -15.72
N PHE A 107 10.60 13.24 -15.31
CA PHE A 107 9.79 12.06 -15.54
C PHE A 107 8.73 11.93 -14.46
N ARG A 108 7.54 11.64 -14.89
CA ARG A 108 6.42 11.49 -14.00
C ARG A 108 6.18 10.00 -13.73
N TYR A 109 5.96 9.66 -12.48
CA TYR A 109 5.70 8.26 -12.12
C TYR A 109 4.77 8.21 -10.91
N TYR A 110 4.18 7.05 -10.69
CA TYR A 110 3.30 6.81 -9.55
C TYR A 110 4.05 5.98 -8.53
N PRO A 111 4.23 6.51 -7.32
CA PRO A 111 4.93 5.74 -6.28
C PRO A 111 3.97 4.73 -5.65
N VAL A 112 4.55 3.72 -5.03
CA VAL A 112 3.78 2.80 -4.20
C VAL A 112 3.47 3.53 -2.90
N GLU A 113 2.25 3.40 -2.44
CA GLU A 113 1.83 3.99 -1.18
C GLU A 113 1.34 2.89 -0.25
N PHE A 114 1.84 2.92 0.97
CA PHE A 114 1.46 1.94 1.98
C PHE A 114 0.33 2.53 2.81
N ARG A 115 -0.82 1.86 2.82
CA ARG A 115 -1.99 2.35 3.52
C ARG A 115 -2.48 1.32 4.51
N PHE A 116 -3.11 1.82 5.56
CA PHE A 116 -3.69 0.97 6.60
C PHE A 116 -5.17 1.29 6.71
N SER A 117 -5.97 0.26 6.97
CA SER A 117 -7.40 0.45 7.12
C SER A 117 -7.72 0.87 8.54
N ARG A 118 -8.95 1.35 8.72
CA ARG A 118 -9.42 1.77 10.03
C ARG A 118 -9.29 0.65 11.07
N GLU A 119 -9.47 -0.58 10.64
CA GLU A 119 -9.40 -1.72 11.56
C GLU A 119 -7.99 -2.05 12.00
N GLN A 120 -7.00 -1.53 11.30
CA GLN A 120 -5.61 -1.81 11.62
C GLN A 120 -5.01 -0.80 12.57
N VAL A 121 -5.78 0.20 12.98
CA VAL A 121 -5.25 1.27 13.83
C VAL A 121 -6.03 1.37 15.11
N ARG A 122 -5.40 2.01 16.09
CA ARG A 122 -6.02 2.35 17.35
C ARG A 122 -5.89 3.83 17.57
N PHE A 123 -6.93 4.44 18.08
CA PHE A 123 -6.85 5.85 18.43
C PHE A 123 -6.32 6.00 19.83
N LYS A 124 -5.54 7.04 20.05
CA LYS A 124 -5.07 7.36 21.38
C LYS A 124 -6.27 7.65 22.26
N GLU A 125 -6.23 7.09 23.43
CA GLU A 125 -7.27 7.38 24.37
C GLU A 125 -7.15 8.81 24.83
N VAL A 126 -8.24 9.52 24.76
CA VAL A 126 -8.27 10.84 25.28
C VAL A 126 -8.50 10.71 26.77
N ASN A 127 -7.55 11.18 27.52
CA ASN A 127 -7.68 11.18 28.94
C ASN A 127 -8.65 12.26 29.28
N ALA A 128 -9.82 11.90 29.44
CA ALA A 128 -10.87 12.86 29.58
C ALA A 128 -10.93 13.47 30.96
N LEU A 129 -9.97 13.35 31.70
CA LEU A 129 -10.11 13.90 33.04
C LEU A 129 -9.37 15.17 33.29
#